data_8ccd17bd4f6f6518617c1641d3372700
#
_entry.id   8ccd17bd4f6f6518617c1641d3372700
#
_cell.length_a   1.000
_cell.length_b   1.000
_cell.length_c   1.000
_cell.angle_alpha   90.00
_cell.angle_beta   90.00
_cell.angle_gamma   90.00
#
_symmetry.space_group_name_H-M   'P 1'
#
loop_
_entity.id
_entity.type
_entity.pdbx_description
1 polymer ?
#
loop_
_entity_poly.entity_id
_entity_poly.type
_entity_poly.pdbx_seq_one_letter_code
_entity_poly.pdbx_strand_id
1 'polypeptide(L)' 'ADAMRNKKRHPTVGDNVVIYSGATILGGETVIGHDSVIGGNVWIIESLPPRTKVMVEIPKLRVRSNN' A
#
# COMPACT_ATOMS: atom_id res chain seq x y z
N ALA A 1 6.77 8.99 27.50
CA ALA A 1 7.61 9.01 26.43
C ALA A 1 8.13 7.68 26.00
N ASP A 2 8.49 6.88 26.91
CA ASP A 2 9.00 5.61 26.50
C ASP A 2 7.97 4.75 25.85
N ALA A 3 6.77 4.84 26.31
CA ALA A 3 5.74 4.04 25.71
C ALA A 3 5.57 4.47 24.26
N MET A 4 5.73 5.72 24.01
CA MET A 4 5.60 6.17 22.66
C MET A 4 6.76 5.71 21.82
N ARG A 5 7.90 5.66 22.37
CA ARG A 5 9.02 5.20 21.66
C ARG A 5 8.91 3.77 21.25
N ASN A 6 8.24 2.98 22.04
CA ASN A 6 8.10 1.60 21.72
C ASN A 6 6.96 1.32 20.78
N LYS A 7 6.19 2.36 20.48
CA LYS A 7 5.11 2.14 19.59
C LYS A 7 5.61 2.12 18.19
N LYS A 8 5.17 1.16 17.44
CA LYS A 8 5.56 1.08 16.08
C LYS A 8 4.93 2.21 15.32
N ARG A 9 5.70 2.93 14.55
CA ARG A 9 5.18 4.01 13.79
C ARG A 9 5.13 3.75 12.32
N HIS A 10 5.73 2.69 11.88
CA HIS A 10 5.78 2.37 10.47
C HIS A 10 5.20 0.99 10.22
N PRO A 11 4.55 0.80 9.11
CA PRO A 11 4.03 -0.51 8.79
C PRO A 11 5.17 -1.50 8.60
N THR A 12 4.87 -2.75 8.77
CA THR A 12 5.82 -3.80 8.53
C THR A 12 5.59 -4.33 7.13
N VAL A 13 6.64 -4.40 6.36
CA VAL A 13 6.53 -4.86 4.99
C VAL A 13 7.34 -6.14 4.86
N GLY A 14 6.73 -7.16 4.36
CA GLY A 14 7.42 -8.45 4.20
C GLY A 14 8.41 -8.45 3.06
N ASP A 15 8.96 -9.61 2.78
CA ASP A 15 9.95 -9.73 1.73
C ASP A 15 9.32 -9.68 0.36
N ASN A 16 10.05 -9.18 -0.58
CA ASN A 16 9.65 -9.15 -1.97
C ASN A 16 8.34 -8.42 -2.22
N VAL A 17 8.11 -7.36 -1.49
CA VAL A 17 6.94 -6.56 -1.69
C VAL A 17 7.30 -5.42 -2.63
N VAL A 18 6.47 -5.21 -3.62
CA VAL A 18 6.68 -4.14 -4.58
C VAL A 18 5.65 -3.06 -4.31
N ILE A 19 6.11 -1.85 -4.11
CA ILE A 19 5.23 -0.73 -3.84
C ILE A 19 5.52 0.34 -4.87
N TYR A 20 4.52 0.65 -5.66
CA TYR A 20 4.71 1.66 -6.70
C TYR A 20 4.54 3.06 -6.13
N SER A 21 4.95 4.03 -6.88
CA SER A 21 4.94 5.40 -6.42
C SER A 21 3.56 5.87 -6.02
N GLY A 22 3.52 6.70 -5.03
CA GLY A 22 2.27 7.30 -4.62
C GLY A 22 1.43 6.45 -3.70
N ALA A 23 1.84 5.23 -3.44
CA ALA A 23 1.09 4.40 -2.52
C ALA A 23 1.29 4.91 -1.11
N THR A 24 0.25 4.85 -0.31
CA THR A 24 0.31 5.29 1.06
C THR A 24 -0.14 4.16 1.96
N ILE A 25 0.67 3.80 2.91
CA ILE A 25 0.35 2.73 3.83
C ILE A 25 0.33 3.33 5.23
N LEU A 26 -0.81 3.30 5.84
CA LEU A 26 -1.02 3.95 7.12
C LEU A 26 -1.14 2.93 8.24
N GLY A 27 -0.80 3.39 9.42
CA GLY A 27 -0.99 2.54 10.59
C GLY A 27 0.26 1.80 11.00
N GLY A 28 0.68 2.00 12.21
CA GLY A 28 1.89 1.37 12.71
C GLY A 28 1.78 -0.12 12.88
N GLU A 29 0.56 -0.62 12.95
CA GLU A 29 0.39 -2.04 13.12
C GLU A 29 -0.01 -2.76 11.85
N THR A 30 0.03 -2.04 10.74
CA THR A 30 -0.30 -2.63 9.47
C THR A 30 0.84 -3.52 9.00
N VAL A 31 0.52 -4.70 8.54
CA VAL A 31 1.53 -5.63 8.05
C VAL A 31 1.19 -6.00 6.61
N ILE A 32 2.14 -5.81 5.74
CA ILE A 32 1.96 -6.17 4.34
C ILE A 32 2.67 -7.50 4.16
N GLY A 33 1.94 -8.53 3.83
CA GLY A 33 2.52 -9.85 3.68
C GLY A 33 3.52 -9.94 2.54
N HIS A 34 4.36 -10.94 2.58
CA HIS A 34 5.42 -11.08 1.60
C HIS A 34 4.86 -11.31 0.20
N ASP A 35 5.65 -10.99 -0.79
CA ASP A 35 5.29 -11.19 -2.19
C ASP A 35 4.01 -10.48 -2.62
N SER A 36 3.76 -9.34 -2.02
CA SER A 36 2.59 -8.55 -2.36
C SER A 36 2.98 -7.43 -3.30
N VAL A 37 2.02 -6.92 -4.03
CA VAL A 37 2.24 -5.83 -4.94
C VAL A 37 1.22 -4.74 -4.62
N ILE A 38 1.72 -3.55 -4.34
CA ILE A 38 0.87 -2.42 -4.03
C ILE A 38 0.98 -1.43 -5.17
N GLY A 39 -0.10 -1.21 -5.86
CA GLY A 39 -0.10 -0.30 -7.00
C GLY A 39 0.06 1.15 -6.58
N GLY A 40 0.28 1.99 -7.54
CA GLY A 40 0.48 3.40 -7.27
C GLY A 40 -0.79 4.06 -6.81
N ASN A 41 -0.64 5.05 -5.97
CA ASN A 41 -1.76 5.85 -5.46
C ASN A 41 -2.80 5.05 -4.68
N VAL A 42 -2.41 3.92 -4.17
CA VAL A 42 -3.30 3.12 -3.35
C VAL A 42 -3.13 3.52 -1.90
N TRP A 43 -4.19 3.53 -1.16
CA TRP A 43 -4.12 3.79 0.27
C TRP A 43 -4.44 2.51 0.99
N ILE A 44 -3.51 2.04 1.79
CA ILE A 44 -3.67 0.81 2.55
C ILE A 44 -3.85 1.19 4.00
N ILE A 45 -4.96 0.83 4.58
CA ILE A 45 -5.22 1.15 5.97
C ILE A 45 -5.36 -0.08 6.84
N GLU A 46 -5.19 -1.23 6.28
CA GLU A 46 -5.23 -2.44 7.08
C GLU A 46 -4.26 -3.45 6.52
N SER A 47 -3.95 -4.44 7.30
CA SER A 47 -2.95 -5.42 6.93
C SER A 47 -3.40 -6.26 5.74
N LEU A 48 -2.45 -6.71 4.98
CA LEU A 48 -2.71 -7.53 3.82
C LEU A 48 -2.01 -8.87 3.98
N PRO A 49 -2.67 -9.94 3.61
CA PRO A 49 -2.03 -11.26 3.67
C PRO A 49 -0.96 -11.38 2.59
N PRO A 50 -0.13 -12.40 2.66
CA PRO A 50 0.90 -12.58 1.65
C PRO A 50 0.32 -12.75 0.26
N ARG A 51 1.09 -12.35 -0.70
CA ARG A 51 0.76 -12.52 -2.12
C ARG A 51 -0.51 -11.80 -2.52
N THR A 52 -0.71 -10.64 -1.97
CA THR A 52 -1.88 -9.83 -2.28
C THR A 52 -1.50 -8.77 -3.28
N LYS A 53 -2.35 -8.57 -4.25
CA LYS A 53 -2.10 -7.54 -5.23
C LYS A 53 -3.20 -6.51 -5.12
N VAL A 54 -2.83 -5.30 -4.86
CA VAL A 54 -3.79 -4.21 -4.69
C VAL A 54 -3.50 -3.14 -5.71
N MET A 55 -4.47 -2.77 -6.48
CA MET A 55 -4.28 -1.74 -7.48
C MET A 55 -5.51 -0.88 -7.55
N VAL A 56 -5.31 0.37 -7.86
CA VAL A 56 -6.41 1.26 -8.04
C VAL A 56 -6.90 1.06 -9.45
N GLU A 57 -8.17 0.79 -9.57
CA GLU A 57 -8.70 0.64 -10.87
C GLU A 57 -9.08 2.00 -11.35
N ILE A 58 -8.35 2.54 -12.25
CA ILE A 58 -8.64 3.84 -12.77
C ILE A 58 -9.67 3.73 -13.84
N PRO A 59 -10.76 4.40 -13.70
CA PRO A 59 -11.81 4.34 -14.70
C PRO A 59 -11.22 4.76 -16.02
N LYS A 60 -11.51 4.02 -17.04
CA LYS A 60 -11.00 4.33 -18.32
C LYS A 60 -11.46 5.65 -18.73
N LEU A 61 -10.57 6.54 -18.85
CA LEU A 61 -10.90 7.83 -19.28
C LEU A 61 -11.14 7.77 -20.73
N ARG A 62 -12.26 8.19 -21.14
CA ARG A 62 -12.56 8.22 -22.47
C ARG A 62 -12.00 9.40 -23.01
N VAL A 63 -10.84 9.48 -23.25
CA VAL A 63 -10.24 10.61 -23.83
C VAL A 63 -10.65 10.65 -25.26
N ARG A 64 -11.45 11.58 -25.63
CA ARG A 64 -11.91 11.67 -26.90
C ARG A 64 -11.03 12.45 -27.62
N SER A 65 -10.43 12.01 -28.37
CA SER A 65 -9.59 12.80 -29.11
C SER A 65 -10.41 13.44 -30.09
N ASN A 66 -10.71 13.86 -30.39
CA ASN A 66 -11.37 14.32 -31.14
C ASN A 66 -11.19 14.79 -31.82
N ASN A 67 -11.09 14.68 -31.77
CA ASN A 67 -10.91 14.81 -32.22
C ASN A 67 -11.13 15.02 -32.62
#